data_252f24a0b4cc2f729f4058eb50589a5c
#
_entry.id   252f24a0b4cc2f729f4058eb50589a5c
#
_cell.length_a   1.000
_cell.length_b   1.000
_cell.length_c   1.000
_cell.angle_alpha   90.00
_cell.angle_beta   90.00
_cell.angle_gamma   90.00
#
_symmetry.space_group_name_H-M   'P 1'
#
loop_
_entity.id
_entity.type
_entity.pdbx_description
1 polymer ?
#
loop_
_entity_poly.entity_id
_entity_poly.type
_entity_poly.pdbx_seq_one_letter_code
_entity_poly.pdbx_strand_id
1 'polypeptide(L)'
;NDVKKRIDFINKHNSAKNVNLKWNVVESIPVHNNIKLRHKNYRKLIDNYKDTIANIAKNKINTICYNFMPIVDWTRTQLDFQLPTDGLALKFNYLQIIIFEMFILKLKNLEQRYSKKQIHDAEKLYKKMKPSDLNNMKFSIMGGLPASETNYSINGFKQMLDTYKGIQHNDLRENLRDFIRAIVPV
;
A
#
# COMPACT_ATOMS: atom_id res chain seq x y z
N ASN A 1 -2.07 5.92 26.29
CA ASN A 1 -1.88 6.48 24.95
C ASN A 1 -0.50 6.06 24.44
N ASP A 2 -0.46 5.23 23.41
CA ASP A 2 0.77 4.61 22.93
C ASP A 2 1.70 5.63 22.26
N VAL A 3 1.18 6.70 21.66
CA VAL A 3 1.98 7.80 21.13
C VAL A 3 2.82 8.43 22.27
N LYS A 4 2.19 8.75 23.39
CA LYS A 4 2.90 9.30 24.55
C LYS A 4 3.99 8.36 25.06
N LYS A 5 3.70 7.07 25.20
CA LYS A 5 4.71 6.06 25.62
C LYS A 5 5.93 6.04 24.69
N ARG A 6 5.72 6.15 23.39
CA ARG A 6 6.82 6.22 22.42
C ARG A 6 7.65 7.49 22.55
N ILE A 7 7.00 8.63 22.76
CA ILE A 7 7.69 9.91 23.02
C ILE A 7 8.50 9.83 24.29
N ASP A 8 7.91 9.32 25.38
CA ASP A 8 8.61 9.15 26.68
C ASP A 8 9.83 8.22 26.53
N PHE A 9 9.71 7.15 25.74
CA PHE A 9 10.82 6.28 25.39
C PHE A 9 11.94 7.01 24.64
N ILE A 10 11.61 7.82 23.62
CA ILE A 10 12.59 8.64 22.87
C ILE A 10 13.29 9.61 23.82
N ASN A 11 12.53 10.33 24.67
CA ASN A 11 13.07 11.30 25.62
C ASN A 11 14.02 10.64 26.64
N LYS A 12 13.68 9.48 27.12
CA LYS A 12 14.57 8.70 28.01
C LYS A 12 15.90 8.36 27.33
N HIS A 13 15.86 7.95 26.06
CA HIS A 13 17.06 7.66 25.28
C HIS A 13 17.88 8.91 24.96
N ASN A 14 17.23 10.04 24.66
CA ASN A 14 17.88 11.32 24.46
C ASN A 14 18.72 11.70 25.69
N SER A 15 18.14 11.62 26.89
CA SER A 15 18.84 11.93 28.14
C SER A 15 20.00 10.98 28.41
N ALA A 16 19.80 9.67 28.19
CA ALA A 16 20.81 8.65 28.47
C ALA A 16 22.02 8.70 27.50
N LYS A 17 21.83 9.17 26.27
CA LYS A 17 22.84 9.17 25.20
C LYS A 17 23.31 10.56 24.79
N ASN A 18 22.83 11.62 25.44
CA ASN A 18 23.11 13.01 25.10
C ASN A 18 22.83 13.32 23.60
N VAL A 19 21.69 12.88 23.08
CA VAL A 19 21.21 13.12 21.72
C VAL A 19 19.89 13.86 21.76
N ASN A 20 19.45 14.45 20.62
CA ASN A 20 18.22 15.21 20.52
C ASN A 20 17.36 14.68 19.35
N LEU A 21 16.89 13.45 19.46
CA LEU A 21 15.95 12.86 18.51
C LEU A 21 14.54 13.41 18.77
N LYS A 22 13.83 13.72 17.71
CA LYS A 22 12.43 14.16 17.77
C LYS A 22 11.58 13.33 16.84
N TRP A 23 10.42 12.92 17.30
CA TRP A 23 9.42 12.31 16.45
C TRP A 23 8.55 13.40 15.82
N ASN A 24 8.89 13.80 14.59
CA ASN A 24 8.24 14.90 13.89
C ASN A 24 7.17 14.44 12.89
N VAL A 25 7.25 13.20 12.42
CA VAL A 25 6.42 12.67 11.34
C VAL A 25 5.86 11.31 11.71
N VAL A 26 4.57 11.12 11.46
CA VAL A 26 3.93 9.79 11.46
C VAL A 26 3.77 9.33 10.01
N GLU A 27 4.43 8.28 9.64
CA GLU A 27 4.23 7.59 8.37
C GLU A 27 3.84 6.12 8.67
N SER A 28 2.61 5.75 8.43
CA SER A 28 1.45 6.53 7.98
C SER A 28 0.25 6.18 8.87
N ILE A 29 -0.81 7.01 8.83
CA ILE A 29 -2.10 6.57 9.36
C ILE A 29 -2.82 5.81 8.23
N PRO A 30 -3.16 4.51 8.42
CA PRO A 30 -3.84 3.73 7.40
C PRO A 30 -5.23 4.27 7.09
N VAL A 31 -5.53 4.44 5.80
CA VAL A 31 -6.89 4.78 5.36
C VAL A 31 -7.64 3.50 5.04
N HIS A 32 -8.68 3.21 5.83
CA HIS A 32 -9.45 1.98 5.71
C HIS A 32 -10.13 1.85 4.33
N ASN A 33 -10.22 0.64 3.78
CA ASN A 33 -10.82 0.40 2.45
C ASN A 33 -12.27 0.90 2.34
N ASN A 34 -13.08 0.82 3.40
CA ASN A 34 -14.44 1.36 3.37
C ASN A 34 -14.48 2.88 3.15
N ILE A 35 -13.45 3.63 3.54
CA ILE A 35 -13.32 5.06 3.21
C ILE A 35 -13.04 5.20 1.71
N LYS A 36 -12.06 4.43 1.19
CA LYS A 36 -11.67 4.44 -0.23
C LYS A 36 -12.85 4.08 -1.14
N LEU A 37 -13.73 3.19 -0.69
CA LEU A 37 -14.89 2.69 -1.44
C LEU A 37 -16.21 3.38 -1.11
N ARG A 38 -16.26 4.25 -0.10
CA ARG A 38 -17.50 4.81 0.49
C ARG A 38 -18.50 3.74 0.93
N HIS A 39 -18.01 2.60 1.40
CA HIS A 39 -18.86 1.49 1.83
C HIS A 39 -19.24 1.56 3.32
N LYS A 40 -20.44 1.05 3.64
CA LYS A 40 -20.92 0.84 5.02
C LYS A 40 -20.69 2.08 5.92
N ASN A 41 -19.89 1.91 6.97
CA ASN A 41 -19.65 2.88 8.03
C ASN A 41 -18.49 3.84 7.74
N TYR A 42 -18.19 4.18 6.48
CA TYR A 42 -17.02 4.98 6.10
C TYR A 42 -16.94 6.33 6.82
N ARG A 43 -18.10 6.97 7.11
CA ARG A 43 -18.15 8.24 7.85
C ARG A 43 -17.62 8.09 9.27
N LYS A 44 -18.05 7.02 9.98
CA LYS A 44 -17.53 6.70 11.32
C LYS A 44 -16.03 6.44 11.29
N LEU A 45 -15.52 5.81 10.23
CA LEU A 45 -14.07 5.59 10.07
C LEU A 45 -13.31 6.88 9.78
N ILE A 46 -13.92 7.86 9.10
CA ILE A 46 -13.35 9.20 8.94
C ILE A 46 -13.31 9.91 10.31
N ASP A 47 -14.34 9.81 11.14
CA ASP A 47 -14.33 10.39 12.47
C ASP A 47 -13.24 9.77 13.35
N ASN A 48 -13.06 8.44 13.32
CA ASN A 48 -11.95 7.78 14.01
C ASN A 48 -10.57 8.27 13.50
N TYR A 49 -10.47 8.55 12.18
CA TYR A 49 -9.25 9.11 11.59
C TYR A 49 -8.97 10.52 12.11
N LYS A 50 -9.99 11.38 12.21
CA LYS A 50 -9.89 12.72 12.80
C LYS A 50 -9.45 12.65 14.27
N ASP A 51 -10.04 11.75 15.07
CA ASP A 51 -9.64 11.53 16.45
C ASP A 51 -8.16 11.11 16.55
N THR A 52 -7.69 10.32 15.60
CA THR A 52 -6.28 9.92 15.52
C THR A 52 -5.39 11.13 15.22
N ILE A 53 -5.74 11.97 14.23
CA ILE A 53 -5.03 13.22 13.94
C ILE A 53 -4.95 14.10 15.19
N ALA A 54 -6.08 14.35 15.85
CA ALA A 54 -6.15 15.18 17.05
C ALA A 54 -5.27 14.62 18.18
N ASN A 55 -5.24 13.29 18.35
CA ASN A 55 -4.40 12.65 19.36
C ASN A 55 -2.90 12.75 19.04
N ILE A 56 -2.52 12.72 17.78
CA ILE A 56 -1.13 12.91 17.32
C ILE A 56 -0.72 14.36 17.53
N ALA A 57 -1.56 15.32 17.13
CA ALA A 57 -1.32 16.75 17.28
C ALA A 57 -1.15 17.17 18.75
N LYS A 58 -1.96 16.63 19.68
CA LYS A 58 -1.79 16.84 21.14
C LYS A 58 -0.40 16.47 21.65
N ASN A 59 0.31 15.61 20.94
CA ASN A 59 1.68 15.21 21.25
C ASN A 59 2.75 15.99 20.47
N LYS A 60 2.38 17.13 19.86
CA LYS A 60 3.26 18.04 19.11
C LYS A 60 3.91 17.40 17.87
N ILE A 61 3.28 16.38 17.29
CA ILE A 61 3.67 15.83 15.99
C ILE A 61 2.81 16.52 14.93
N ASN A 62 3.46 17.29 14.04
CA ASN A 62 2.77 18.22 13.15
C ASN A 62 2.68 17.71 11.69
N THR A 63 3.28 16.57 11.39
CA THR A 63 3.26 16.02 10.04
C THR A 63 2.76 14.58 10.06
N ILE A 64 1.75 14.32 9.25
CA ILE A 64 1.15 13.00 9.09
C ILE A 64 1.13 12.67 7.60
N CYS A 65 1.68 11.52 7.24
CA CYS A 65 1.53 10.95 5.90
C CYS A 65 0.29 10.06 5.87
N TYR A 66 -0.34 9.95 4.72
CA TYR A 66 -1.45 9.03 4.49
C TYR A 66 -1.28 8.34 3.14
N ASN A 67 -1.83 7.15 3.03
CA ASN A 67 -1.85 6.37 1.80
C ASN A 67 -3.29 6.08 1.40
N PHE A 68 -3.69 6.53 0.21
CA PHE A 68 -5.02 6.28 -0.35
C PHE A 68 -4.89 5.41 -1.61
N MET A 69 -4.25 4.26 -1.45
CA MET A 69 -3.99 3.33 -2.53
C MET A 69 -4.98 2.16 -2.47
N PRO A 70 -5.59 1.76 -3.59
CA PRO A 70 -6.48 0.61 -3.61
C PRO A 70 -5.67 -0.69 -3.50
N ILE A 71 -6.17 -1.64 -2.72
CA ILE A 71 -5.72 -3.03 -2.57
C ILE A 71 -4.33 -3.16 -1.95
N VAL A 72 -3.27 -2.84 -2.69
CA VAL A 72 -1.88 -2.87 -2.22
C VAL A 72 -1.21 -1.53 -2.43
N ASP A 73 -0.43 -1.13 -1.44
CA ASP A 73 0.37 0.06 -1.51
C ASP A 73 1.68 -0.23 -2.26
N TRP A 74 2.09 0.66 -3.17
CA TRP A 74 3.41 0.63 -3.81
C TRP A 74 3.70 -0.69 -4.51
N THR A 75 2.84 -1.11 -5.44
CA THR A 75 3.02 -2.36 -6.21
C THR A 75 4.41 -2.45 -6.82
N ARG A 76 5.09 -3.55 -6.54
CA ARG A 76 6.42 -3.87 -7.05
C ARG A 76 6.54 -5.35 -7.35
N THR A 77 7.41 -5.70 -8.26
CA THR A 77 7.60 -7.09 -8.70
C THR A 77 8.91 -7.70 -8.18
N GLN A 78 9.82 -6.85 -7.66
CA GLN A 78 11.08 -7.25 -7.07
C GLN A 78 11.50 -6.23 -6.00
N LEU A 79 12.06 -6.72 -4.89
CA LEU A 79 12.43 -5.89 -3.74
C LEU A 79 13.93 -5.53 -3.70
N ASP A 80 14.73 -6.28 -4.40
CA ASP A 80 16.21 -6.31 -4.31
C ASP A 80 16.86 -6.20 -5.70
N PHE A 81 16.31 -5.34 -6.55
CA PHE A 81 16.89 -5.11 -7.87
C PHE A 81 18.25 -4.42 -7.75
N GLN A 82 19.29 -5.10 -8.24
CA GLN A 82 20.66 -4.55 -8.26
C GLN A 82 20.77 -3.40 -9.26
N LEU A 83 21.23 -2.26 -8.77
CA LEU A 83 21.56 -1.09 -9.60
C LEU A 83 23.00 -1.19 -10.12
N PRO A 84 23.33 -0.49 -11.22
CA PRO A 84 24.71 -0.40 -11.71
C PRO A 84 25.72 0.20 -10.70
N THR A 85 25.21 0.88 -9.67
CA THR A 85 25.97 1.47 -8.57
C THR A 85 26.13 0.56 -7.36
N ASP A 86 25.89 -0.75 -7.49
CA ASP A 86 25.87 -1.77 -6.44
C ASP A 86 24.80 -1.57 -5.34
N GLY A 87 23.98 -0.52 -5.45
CA GLY A 87 22.83 -0.33 -4.57
C GLY A 87 21.66 -1.24 -4.93
N LEU A 88 20.75 -1.44 -3.98
CA LEU A 88 19.49 -2.17 -4.20
C LEU A 88 18.31 -1.21 -4.33
N ALA A 89 17.36 -1.51 -5.21
CA ALA A 89 16.16 -0.73 -5.43
C ALA A 89 14.92 -1.61 -5.62
N LEU A 90 13.76 -1.02 -5.36
CA LEU A 90 12.49 -1.61 -5.74
C LEU A 90 12.30 -1.53 -7.25
N LYS A 91 11.81 -2.61 -7.87
CA LYS A 91 11.55 -2.67 -9.31
C LYS A 91 10.10 -3.02 -9.60
N PHE A 92 9.53 -2.34 -10.57
CA PHE A 92 8.27 -2.69 -11.18
C PHE A 92 8.49 -3.14 -12.62
N ASN A 93 8.06 -4.36 -12.95
CA ASN A 93 8.08 -4.91 -14.30
C ASN A 93 6.66 -5.19 -14.77
N TYR A 94 6.22 -4.46 -15.78
CA TYR A 94 4.86 -4.55 -16.29
C TYR A 94 4.48 -5.95 -16.80
N LEU A 95 5.39 -6.66 -17.48
CA LEU A 95 5.13 -8.00 -17.94
C LEU A 95 4.93 -8.98 -16.77
N GLN A 96 5.62 -8.79 -15.66
CA GLN A 96 5.44 -9.62 -14.47
C GLN A 96 4.06 -9.41 -13.80
N ILE A 97 3.49 -8.20 -13.88
CA ILE A 97 2.10 -7.98 -13.47
C ILE A 97 1.14 -8.75 -14.38
N ILE A 98 1.35 -8.72 -15.69
CA ILE A 98 0.52 -9.51 -16.63
C ILE A 98 0.63 -11.01 -16.31
N ILE A 99 1.84 -11.52 -16.07
CA ILE A 99 2.07 -12.91 -15.65
C ILE A 99 1.30 -13.22 -14.36
N PHE A 100 1.36 -12.35 -13.38
CA PHE A 100 0.66 -12.52 -12.11
C PHE A 100 -0.86 -12.61 -12.32
N GLU A 101 -1.44 -11.72 -13.13
CA GLU A 101 -2.86 -11.74 -13.46
C GLU A 101 -3.26 -12.99 -14.26
N MET A 102 -2.47 -13.39 -15.25
CA MET A 102 -2.75 -14.53 -16.13
C MET A 102 -2.63 -15.87 -15.41
N PHE A 103 -1.48 -16.12 -14.78
CA PHE A 103 -1.11 -17.47 -14.32
C PHE A 103 -1.31 -17.68 -12.83
N ILE A 104 -1.23 -16.61 -12.01
CA ILE A 104 -1.41 -16.71 -10.57
C ILE A 104 -2.87 -16.41 -10.19
N LEU A 105 -3.40 -15.27 -10.60
CA LEU A 105 -4.80 -14.91 -10.35
C LEU A 105 -5.77 -15.60 -11.30
N LYS A 106 -5.32 -16.03 -12.49
CA LYS A 106 -6.14 -16.64 -13.54
C LYS A 106 -7.35 -15.76 -13.92
N LEU A 107 -7.09 -14.46 -14.08
CA LEU A 107 -8.12 -13.51 -14.50
C LEU A 107 -8.51 -13.78 -15.96
N LYS A 108 -9.78 -13.52 -16.28
CA LYS A 108 -10.33 -13.65 -17.63
C LYS A 108 -10.33 -12.30 -18.35
N ASN A 109 -10.47 -12.31 -19.66
CA ASN A 109 -10.64 -11.12 -20.52
C ASN A 109 -9.48 -10.13 -20.42
N LEU A 110 -8.26 -10.63 -20.33
CA LEU A 110 -7.06 -9.80 -20.22
C LEU A 110 -6.81 -8.99 -21.49
N GLU A 111 -7.33 -9.42 -22.63
CA GLU A 111 -7.32 -8.71 -23.92
C GLU A 111 -8.07 -7.36 -23.90
N GLN A 112 -8.94 -7.15 -22.92
CA GLN A 112 -9.58 -5.84 -22.70
C GLN A 112 -8.66 -4.82 -22.02
N ARG A 113 -7.58 -5.29 -21.40
CA ARG A 113 -6.64 -4.49 -20.61
C ARG A 113 -5.24 -4.41 -21.21
N TYR A 114 -4.86 -5.43 -21.97
CA TYR A 114 -3.53 -5.61 -22.52
C TYR A 114 -3.58 -5.89 -24.02
N SER A 115 -2.63 -5.35 -24.78
CA SER A 115 -2.50 -5.68 -26.19
C SER A 115 -2.06 -7.14 -26.39
N LYS A 116 -2.36 -7.70 -27.56
CA LYS A 116 -1.90 -9.06 -27.94
C LYS A 116 -0.38 -9.22 -27.82
N LYS A 117 0.37 -8.16 -28.16
CA LYS A 117 1.84 -8.15 -28.01
C LYS A 117 2.26 -8.28 -26.56
N GLN A 118 1.66 -7.52 -25.65
CA GLN A 118 1.98 -7.55 -24.22
C GLN A 118 1.68 -8.93 -23.61
N ILE A 119 0.52 -9.52 -23.94
CA ILE A 119 0.15 -10.88 -23.52
C ILE A 119 1.19 -11.89 -24.01
N HIS A 120 1.52 -11.85 -25.30
CA HIS A 120 2.51 -12.76 -25.87
C HIS A 120 3.90 -12.60 -25.26
N ASP A 121 4.36 -11.37 -25.03
CA ASP A 121 5.66 -11.10 -24.38
C ASP A 121 5.67 -11.61 -22.94
N ALA A 122 4.55 -11.49 -22.22
CA ALA A 122 4.37 -12.03 -20.86
C ALA A 122 4.42 -13.56 -20.86
N GLU A 123 3.77 -14.23 -21.82
CA GLU A 123 3.84 -15.69 -21.98
C GLU A 123 5.26 -16.17 -22.25
N LYS A 124 5.99 -15.49 -23.15
CA LYS A 124 7.40 -15.81 -23.42
C LYS A 124 8.28 -15.66 -22.17
N LEU A 125 8.05 -14.61 -21.40
CA LEU A 125 8.77 -14.39 -20.15
C LEU A 125 8.43 -15.48 -19.13
N TYR A 126 7.15 -15.80 -18.95
CA TYR A 126 6.69 -16.85 -18.03
C TYR A 126 7.36 -18.20 -18.28
N LYS A 127 7.48 -18.62 -19.55
CA LYS A 127 8.13 -19.87 -19.94
C LYS A 127 9.62 -19.92 -19.54
N LYS A 128 10.26 -18.79 -19.33
CA LYS A 128 11.68 -18.69 -18.95
C LYS A 128 11.88 -18.53 -17.43
N MET A 129 10.82 -18.24 -16.69
CA MET A 129 10.90 -18.04 -15.24
C MET A 129 11.03 -19.36 -14.50
N LYS A 130 11.90 -19.39 -13.52
CA LYS A 130 12.02 -20.53 -12.59
C LYS A 130 10.91 -20.47 -11.53
N PRO A 131 10.55 -21.59 -10.90
CA PRO A 131 9.57 -21.60 -9.80
C PRO A 131 9.92 -20.63 -8.67
N SER A 132 11.20 -20.47 -8.35
CA SER A 132 11.68 -19.48 -7.36
C SER A 132 11.33 -18.04 -7.75
N ASP A 133 11.52 -17.68 -9.03
CA ASP A 133 11.24 -16.32 -9.52
C ASP A 133 9.75 -16.01 -9.46
N LEU A 134 8.91 -17.00 -9.79
CA LEU A 134 7.45 -16.89 -9.69
C LEU A 134 7.01 -16.70 -8.24
N ASN A 135 7.60 -17.42 -7.28
CA ASN A 135 7.29 -17.29 -5.88
C ASN A 135 7.75 -15.93 -5.34
N ASN A 136 8.94 -15.46 -5.68
CA ASN A 136 9.46 -14.16 -5.28
C ASN A 136 8.60 -13.02 -5.84
N MET A 137 8.25 -13.09 -7.12
CA MET A 137 7.35 -12.15 -7.78
C MET A 137 5.97 -12.10 -7.09
N LYS A 138 5.37 -13.26 -6.83
CA LYS A 138 4.10 -13.38 -6.12
C LYS A 138 4.18 -12.73 -4.74
N PHE A 139 5.21 -13.06 -3.97
CA PHE A 139 5.43 -12.47 -2.65
C PHE A 139 5.60 -10.94 -2.74
N SER A 140 6.42 -10.45 -3.68
CA SER A 140 6.67 -9.02 -3.87
C SER A 140 5.40 -8.24 -4.23
N ILE A 141 4.52 -8.82 -5.06
CA ILE A 141 3.27 -8.16 -5.48
C ILE A 141 2.23 -8.17 -4.36
N MET A 142 2.09 -9.29 -3.64
CA MET A 142 1.05 -9.48 -2.64
C MET A 142 1.43 -8.97 -1.25
N GLY A 143 2.73 -8.84 -0.97
CA GLY A 143 3.24 -8.56 0.37
C GLY A 143 3.01 -7.13 0.87
N GLY A 144 2.63 -6.18 0.01
CA GLY A 144 2.42 -4.79 0.41
C GLY A 144 3.65 -4.14 1.07
N LEU A 145 3.45 -3.05 1.79
CA LEU A 145 4.48 -2.43 2.63
C LEU A 145 4.67 -3.21 3.94
N PRO A 146 5.87 -3.18 4.55
CA PRO A 146 6.06 -3.60 5.93
C PRO A 146 5.03 -2.90 6.84
N ALA A 147 4.36 -3.66 7.70
CA ALA A 147 3.27 -3.21 8.55
C ALA A 147 1.91 -2.94 7.85
N SER A 148 1.73 -3.29 6.57
CA SER A 148 0.40 -3.43 6.01
C SER A 148 -0.31 -4.61 6.71
N GLU A 149 -1.54 -4.39 7.18
CA GLU A 149 -2.33 -5.41 7.92
C GLU A 149 -2.67 -6.68 7.11
N THR A 150 -2.22 -6.77 5.86
CA THR A 150 -2.72 -7.73 4.90
C THR A 150 -1.64 -8.56 4.23
N ASN A 151 -1.33 -9.71 4.84
CA ASN A 151 -0.75 -10.83 4.12
C ASN A 151 -1.89 -11.58 3.39
N TYR A 152 -2.15 -11.21 2.16
CA TYR A 152 -3.19 -11.87 1.37
C TYR A 152 -2.77 -13.29 0.97
N SER A 153 -3.66 -14.28 1.21
CA SER A 153 -3.69 -15.47 0.37
C SER A 153 -4.15 -15.09 -1.05
N ILE A 154 -3.88 -15.92 -2.04
CA ILE A 154 -4.36 -15.67 -3.43
C ILE A 154 -5.88 -15.46 -3.46
N ASN A 155 -6.64 -16.25 -2.69
CA ASN A 155 -8.08 -16.11 -2.60
C ASN A 155 -8.49 -14.79 -1.91
N GLY A 156 -7.83 -14.43 -0.82
CA GLY A 156 -8.07 -13.14 -0.15
C GLY A 156 -7.75 -11.95 -1.06
N PHE A 157 -6.68 -12.05 -1.86
CA PHE A 157 -6.34 -11.02 -2.84
C PHE A 157 -7.42 -10.89 -3.94
N LYS A 158 -7.94 -12.02 -4.46
CA LYS A 158 -9.07 -12.01 -5.41
C LYS A 158 -10.32 -11.39 -4.80
N GLN A 159 -10.67 -11.77 -3.58
CA GLN A 159 -11.81 -11.18 -2.87
C GLN A 159 -11.66 -9.67 -2.70
N MET A 160 -10.44 -9.20 -2.41
CA MET A 160 -10.18 -7.77 -2.32
C MET A 160 -10.32 -7.09 -3.69
N LEU A 161 -9.82 -7.68 -4.77
CA LEU A 161 -10.05 -7.19 -6.13
C LEU A 161 -11.55 -7.09 -6.46
N ASP A 162 -12.34 -8.09 -6.06
CA ASP A 162 -13.79 -8.10 -6.28
C ASP A 162 -14.50 -6.96 -5.51
N THR A 163 -14.02 -6.55 -4.36
CA THR A 163 -14.58 -5.38 -3.63
C THR A 163 -14.41 -4.07 -4.37
N TYR A 164 -13.40 -3.97 -5.24
CA TYR A 164 -13.16 -2.78 -6.08
C TYR A 164 -13.80 -2.90 -7.48
N LYS A 165 -14.48 -4.01 -7.78
CA LYS A 165 -15.15 -4.19 -9.06
C LYS A 165 -16.22 -3.13 -9.30
N GLY A 166 -16.14 -2.48 -10.44
CA GLY A 166 -17.04 -1.37 -10.82
C GLY A 166 -16.58 0.01 -10.33
N ILE A 167 -15.60 0.09 -9.44
CA ILE A 167 -14.99 1.36 -9.02
C ILE A 167 -14.04 1.84 -10.12
N GLN A 168 -14.29 3.04 -10.62
CA GLN A 168 -13.47 3.67 -11.65
C GLN A 168 -12.43 4.60 -11.02
N HIS A 169 -11.44 4.98 -11.83
CA HIS A 169 -10.38 5.89 -11.39
C HIS A 169 -10.94 7.24 -10.88
N ASN A 170 -11.98 7.76 -11.50
CA ASN A 170 -12.63 9.00 -11.07
C ASN A 170 -13.36 8.83 -9.74
N ASP A 171 -13.99 7.68 -9.48
CA ASP A 171 -14.66 7.41 -8.20
C ASP A 171 -13.66 7.46 -7.05
N LEU A 172 -12.48 6.85 -7.24
CA LEU A 172 -11.41 6.89 -6.22
C LEU A 172 -10.89 8.32 -6.00
N ARG A 173 -10.76 9.13 -7.06
CA ARG A 173 -10.37 10.54 -6.92
C ARG A 173 -11.40 11.35 -6.15
N GLU A 174 -12.69 11.17 -6.44
CA GLU A 174 -13.76 11.82 -5.72
C GLU A 174 -13.80 11.38 -4.24
N ASN A 175 -13.62 10.09 -3.98
CA ASN A 175 -13.56 9.55 -2.63
C ASN A 175 -12.38 10.10 -1.84
N LEU A 176 -11.21 10.22 -2.47
CA LEU A 176 -10.04 10.86 -1.89
C LEU A 176 -10.30 12.35 -1.59
N ARG A 177 -10.87 13.09 -2.56
CA ARG A 177 -11.18 14.51 -2.39
C ARG A 177 -12.09 14.74 -1.19
N ASP A 178 -13.13 13.93 -1.04
CA ASP A 178 -14.08 14.06 0.06
C ASP A 178 -13.46 13.65 1.41
N PHE A 179 -12.61 12.61 1.41
CA PHE A 179 -11.83 12.26 2.58
C PHE A 179 -10.93 13.41 3.05
N ILE A 180 -10.15 14.02 2.12
CA ILE A 180 -9.29 15.18 2.44
C ILE A 180 -10.11 16.36 2.95
N ARG A 181 -11.23 16.70 2.28
CA ARG A 181 -12.12 17.77 2.75
C ARG A 181 -12.67 17.53 4.15
N ALA A 182 -12.89 16.28 4.50
CA ALA A 182 -13.39 15.93 5.81
C ALA A 182 -12.34 16.06 6.93
N ILE A 183 -11.06 15.83 6.65
CA ILE A 183 -9.98 15.82 7.65
C ILE A 183 -9.22 17.14 7.75
N VAL A 184 -9.18 17.97 6.69
CA VAL A 184 -8.43 19.26 6.69
C VAL A 184 -8.86 20.24 7.80
N PRO A 185 -10.14 20.32 8.22
CA PRO A 185 -10.55 21.21 9.29
C PRO A 185 -10.10 20.79 10.71
N VAL A 186 -9.47 19.66 10.89
CA VAL A 186 -8.99 19.12 12.19
C VAL A 186 -7.57 19.57 12.46
#